data_1318d369d245a73185b35b3e918a7337
#
_entry.id   1318d369d245a73185b35b3e918a7337
#
_cell.length_a   1.000
_cell.length_b   1.000
_cell.length_c   1.000
_cell.angle_alpha   90.00
_cell.angle_beta   90.00
_cell.angle_gamma   90.00
#
_symmetry.space_group_name_H-M   'P 1'
#
loop_
_entity.id
_entity.type
_entity.pdbx_description
1 polymer ?
#
loop_
_entity_poly.entity_id
_entity_poly.type
_entity_poly.pdbx_seq_one_letter_code
_entity_poly.pdbx_strand_id
1 'polypeptide(L)'
;KLENVKLTDLGRAKRVTIDKDNTTIVEGHGDPKKIDGRVKQIKAQIEETTSDYDREKLQERLAKIVGGVAVINVGAATETEMKEKKARVEDALHATKAAVEEGIVPGGGTAYLRCLKGLDSLKDLPLEQKVGVDIVKRALEEPVRQIAANAGAEGSVVVGRVREDKNPNGGYNAATDEYVDMIKLGIIDPTKV
;
A
#
# COMPACT_ATOMS: atom_id res chain seq x y z
N LYS A 1 9.35 -20.30 28.34
CA LYS A 1 8.84 -21.56 27.76
C LYS A 1 7.41 -21.73 28.21
N LEU A 2 6.53 -22.27 27.36
CA LEU A 2 5.09 -22.49 27.65
C LEU A 2 4.87 -23.35 28.90
N GLU A 3 5.76 -24.28 29.15
CA GLU A 3 5.75 -25.17 30.32
C GLU A 3 5.82 -24.45 31.69
N ASN A 4 6.32 -23.21 31.68
CA ASN A 4 6.51 -22.40 32.88
C ASN A 4 5.40 -21.38 33.11
N VAL A 5 4.40 -21.29 32.21
CA VAL A 5 3.31 -20.33 32.30
C VAL A 5 2.26 -20.81 33.30
N LYS A 6 1.95 -19.95 34.25
CA LYS A 6 0.89 -20.18 35.24
C LYS A 6 -0.37 -19.39 34.88
N LEU A 7 -1.53 -19.82 35.37
CA LEU A 7 -2.76 -19.06 35.16
C LEU A 7 -2.69 -17.62 35.68
N THR A 8 -1.85 -17.37 36.68
CA THR A 8 -1.59 -16.04 37.24
C THR A 8 -0.80 -15.12 36.27
N ASP A 9 -0.13 -15.70 35.30
CA ASP A 9 0.63 -14.94 34.30
C ASP A 9 -0.25 -14.49 33.12
N LEU A 10 -1.49 -15.07 33.06
CA LEU A 10 -2.48 -14.71 32.04
C LEU A 10 -3.23 -13.45 32.45
N GLY A 11 -3.43 -12.56 31.51
CA GLY A 11 -4.26 -11.37 31.68
C GLY A 11 -5.74 -11.64 31.45
N ARG A 12 -6.52 -10.57 31.40
CA ARG A 12 -7.94 -10.57 31.02
C ARG A 12 -8.16 -9.65 29.84
N ALA A 13 -9.12 -9.99 29.01
CA ALA A 13 -9.54 -9.15 27.90
C ALA A 13 -11.06 -9.31 27.71
N LYS A 14 -11.69 -8.30 27.09
CA LYS A 14 -13.12 -8.38 26.75
C LYS A 14 -13.38 -9.43 25.68
N ARG A 15 -12.50 -9.50 24.68
CA ARG A 15 -12.59 -10.46 23.59
C ARG A 15 -11.22 -10.89 23.11
N VAL A 16 -11.08 -12.17 22.86
CA VAL A 16 -9.91 -12.74 22.17
C VAL A 16 -10.44 -13.50 20.95
N THR A 17 -9.91 -13.18 19.79
CA THR A 17 -10.22 -13.87 18.53
C THR A 17 -8.93 -14.48 18.01
N ILE A 18 -8.97 -15.77 17.73
CA ILE A 18 -7.82 -16.53 17.21
C ILE A 18 -8.20 -17.07 15.86
N ASP A 19 -7.42 -16.77 14.85
CA ASP A 19 -7.48 -17.38 13.53
C ASP A 19 -6.16 -18.10 13.22
N LYS A 20 -6.02 -18.59 12.00
CA LYS A 20 -4.84 -19.36 11.56
C LYS A 20 -3.52 -18.58 11.70
N ASP A 21 -3.55 -17.28 11.44
CA ASP A 21 -2.37 -16.45 11.31
C ASP A 21 -2.25 -15.41 12.43
N ASN A 22 -3.35 -15.09 13.13
CA ASN A 22 -3.42 -13.98 14.08
C ASN A 22 -4.13 -14.35 15.38
N THR A 23 -3.67 -13.71 16.46
CA THR A 23 -4.41 -13.65 17.73
C THR A 23 -4.69 -12.18 18.04
N THR A 24 -5.96 -11.81 18.00
CA THR A 24 -6.42 -10.43 18.25
C THR A 24 -7.01 -10.33 19.65
N ILE A 25 -6.45 -9.45 20.47
CA ILE A 25 -6.90 -9.15 21.83
C ILE A 25 -7.52 -7.77 21.84
N VAL A 26 -8.81 -7.68 22.18
CA VAL A 26 -9.55 -6.41 22.24
C VAL A 26 -9.89 -6.06 23.66
N GLU A 27 -9.63 -4.81 24.06
CA GLU A 27 -9.88 -4.29 25.41
C GLU A 27 -9.22 -5.17 26.48
N GLY A 28 -7.90 -5.28 26.43
CA GLY A 28 -7.09 -5.95 27.46
C GLY A 28 -7.09 -5.16 28.78
N HIS A 29 -7.13 -5.84 29.91
CA HIS A 29 -7.11 -5.24 31.26
C HIS A 29 -5.67 -5.12 31.81
N GLY A 30 -4.68 -4.82 30.96
CA GLY A 30 -3.28 -4.63 31.37
C GLY A 30 -3.07 -3.32 32.14
N ASP A 31 -2.02 -3.28 32.95
CA ASP A 31 -1.61 -2.06 33.65
C ASP A 31 -1.09 -1.02 32.64
N PRO A 32 -1.71 0.19 32.52
CA PRO A 32 -1.29 1.22 31.59
C PRO A 32 0.18 1.64 31.74
N LYS A 33 0.71 1.66 32.97
CA LYS A 33 2.12 2.01 33.21
C LYS A 33 3.08 0.97 32.65
N LYS A 34 2.72 -0.31 32.74
CA LYS A 34 3.53 -1.40 32.15
C LYS A 34 3.48 -1.37 30.63
N ILE A 35 2.31 -1.04 30.06
CA ILE A 35 2.15 -0.87 28.60
C ILE A 35 2.99 0.31 28.11
N ASP A 36 2.92 1.48 28.79
CA ASP A 36 3.75 2.64 28.43
C ASP A 36 5.25 2.34 28.54
N GLY A 37 5.66 1.63 29.59
CA GLY A 37 7.03 1.15 29.73
C GLY A 37 7.48 0.27 28.56
N ARG A 38 6.61 -0.62 28.08
CA ARG A 38 6.88 -1.46 26.91
C ARG A 38 6.97 -0.65 25.62
N VAL A 39 6.10 0.33 25.45
CA VAL A 39 6.13 1.28 24.33
C VAL A 39 7.46 2.03 24.28
N LYS A 40 7.91 2.58 25.40
CA LYS A 40 9.22 3.26 25.50
C LYS A 40 10.39 2.34 25.16
N GLN A 41 10.34 1.11 25.65
CA GLN A 41 11.37 0.11 25.33
C GLN A 41 11.45 -0.20 23.83
N ILE A 42 10.30 -0.38 23.16
CA ILE A 42 10.26 -0.65 21.71
C ILE A 42 10.79 0.58 20.93
N LYS A 43 10.42 1.80 21.34
CA LYS A 43 10.92 3.03 20.70
C LYS A 43 12.47 3.12 20.79
N ALA A 44 13.05 2.84 21.94
CA ALA A 44 14.50 2.79 22.09
C ALA A 44 15.13 1.74 21.18
N GLN A 45 14.54 0.55 21.07
CA GLN A 45 15.04 -0.50 20.16
C GLN A 45 14.96 -0.09 18.68
N ILE A 46 13.97 0.69 18.27
CA ILE A 46 13.85 1.23 16.90
C ILE A 46 15.02 2.19 16.59
N GLU A 47 15.42 3.00 17.57
CA GLU A 47 16.53 3.94 17.43
C GLU A 47 17.89 3.25 17.43
N GLU A 48 18.05 2.18 18.21
CA GLU A 48 19.31 1.44 18.36
C GLU A 48 19.59 0.44 17.23
N THR A 49 18.54 -0.08 16.58
CA THR A 49 18.72 -1.11 15.55
C THR A 49 19.34 -0.57 14.27
N THR A 50 20.33 -1.30 13.73
CA THR A 50 20.96 -1.01 12.45
C THR A 50 20.34 -1.81 11.28
N SER A 51 19.45 -2.76 11.58
CA SER A 51 18.76 -3.60 10.61
C SER A 51 17.45 -2.92 10.20
N ASP A 52 17.27 -2.64 8.91
CA ASP A 52 16.04 -2.07 8.39
C ASP A 52 14.85 -3.03 8.56
N TYR A 53 15.07 -4.32 8.40
CA TYR A 53 14.05 -5.35 8.64
C TYR A 53 13.58 -5.36 10.09
N ASP A 54 14.52 -5.33 11.07
CA ASP A 54 14.14 -5.33 12.49
C ASP A 54 13.45 -4.03 12.87
N ARG A 55 13.88 -2.91 12.29
CA ARG A 55 13.23 -1.60 12.48
C ARG A 55 11.78 -1.64 12.02
N GLU A 56 11.51 -2.18 10.83
CA GLU A 56 10.16 -2.34 10.31
C GLU A 56 9.29 -3.21 11.23
N LYS A 57 9.79 -4.35 11.69
CA LYS A 57 9.08 -5.26 12.60
C LYS A 57 8.80 -4.65 13.98
N LEU A 58 9.72 -3.84 14.48
CA LEU A 58 9.52 -3.10 15.73
C LEU A 58 8.48 -1.98 15.58
N GLN A 59 8.48 -1.28 14.43
CA GLN A 59 7.47 -0.26 14.11
C GLN A 59 6.07 -0.87 13.98
N GLU A 60 5.91 -2.01 13.29
CA GLU A 60 4.65 -2.74 13.23
C GLU A 60 4.15 -3.12 14.63
N ARG A 61 5.03 -3.63 15.49
CA ARG A 61 4.70 -4.00 16.87
C ARG A 61 4.26 -2.79 17.69
N LEU A 62 4.98 -1.67 17.56
CA LEU A 62 4.65 -0.42 18.22
C LEU A 62 3.26 0.07 17.79
N ALA A 63 2.99 0.08 16.48
CA ALA A 63 1.71 0.52 15.92
C ALA A 63 0.53 -0.31 16.48
N LYS A 64 0.68 -1.63 16.59
CA LYS A 64 -0.35 -2.53 17.15
C LYS A 64 -0.62 -2.26 18.64
N ILE A 65 0.38 -1.85 19.41
CA ILE A 65 0.23 -1.56 20.84
C ILE A 65 -0.38 -0.15 21.05
N VAL A 66 0.08 0.85 20.33
CA VAL A 66 -0.30 2.26 20.51
C VAL A 66 -1.57 2.61 19.75
N GLY A 67 -1.70 2.12 18.51
CA GLY A 67 -2.81 2.46 17.61
C GLY A 67 -4.11 1.71 17.92
N GLY A 68 -4.07 0.68 18.74
CA GLY A 68 -5.22 -0.17 19.01
C GLY A 68 -5.58 -1.09 17.84
N VAL A 69 -6.78 -1.67 17.91
CA VAL A 69 -7.31 -2.58 16.87
C VAL A 69 -8.66 -2.07 16.40
N ALA A 70 -8.77 -1.78 15.11
CA ALA A 70 -10.03 -1.52 14.44
C ALA A 70 -10.58 -2.84 13.84
N VAL A 71 -11.86 -3.09 14.01
CA VAL A 71 -12.54 -4.26 13.43
C VAL A 71 -13.51 -3.77 12.37
N ILE A 72 -13.25 -4.15 11.12
CA ILE A 72 -14.15 -3.87 10.00
C ILE A 72 -14.99 -5.13 9.74
N ASN A 73 -16.30 -5.04 10.02
CA ASN A 73 -17.21 -6.14 9.76
C ASN A 73 -17.69 -6.06 8.30
N VAL A 74 -17.44 -7.12 7.54
CA VAL A 74 -17.87 -7.25 6.15
C VAL A 74 -19.00 -8.26 6.07
N GLY A 75 -20.09 -7.90 5.41
CA GLY A 75 -21.24 -8.77 5.18
C GLY A 75 -21.75 -8.67 3.75
N ALA A 76 -22.38 -9.76 3.27
CA ALA A 76 -23.04 -9.83 1.98
C ALA A 76 -24.16 -10.87 2.02
N ALA A 77 -25.00 -10.90 0.96
CA ALA A 77 -26.09 -11.86 0.84
C ALA A 77 -25.57 -13.30 0.57
N THR A 78 -24.43 -13.44 -0.09
CA THR A 78 -23.80 -14.72 -0.44
C THR A 78 -22.38 -14.82 0.08
N GLU A 79 -21.88 -16.04 0.26
CA GLU A 79 -20.49 -16.28 0.67
C GLU A 79 -19.48 -15.77 -0.37
N THR A 80 -19.80 -15.90 -1.65
CA THR A 80 -18.94 -15.42 -2.74
C THR A 80 -18.81 -13.90 -2.72
N GLU A 81 -19.92 -13.18 -2.60
CA GLU A 81 -19.92 -11.72 -2.44
C GLU A 81 -19.17 -11.28 -1.18
N MET A 82 -19.34 -12.00 -0.08
CA MET A 82 -18.65 -11.68 1.16
C MET A 82 -17.14 -11.81 1.00
N LYS A 83 -16.66 -12.88 0.34
CA LYS A 83 -15.24 -13.08 0.04
C LYS A 83 -14.69 -11.98 -0.85
N GLU A 84 -15.43 -11.59 -1.89
CA GLU A 84 -15.04 -10.49 -2.79
C GLU A 84 -14.94 -9.16 -2.05
N LYS A 85 -15.95 -8.80 -1.26
CA LYS A 85 -15.93 -7.56 -0.46
C LYS A 85 -14.80 -7.56 0.57
N LYS A 86 -14.55 -8.71 1.22
CA LYS A 86 -13.43 -8.85 2.16
C LYS A 86 -12.10 -8.61 1.45
N ALA A 87 -11.86 -9.26 0.31
CA ALA A 87 -10.64 -9.08 -0.46
C ALA A 87 -10.44 -7.63 -0.90
N ARG A 88 -11.49 -6.94 -1.33
CA ARG A 88 -11.45 -5.52 -1.69
C ARG A 88 -11.08 -4.61 -0.52
N VAL A 89 -11.59 -4.88 0.68
CA VAL A 89 -11.24 -4.14 1.91
C VAL A 89 -9.79 -4.42 2.30
N GLU A 90 -9.33 -5.66 2.20
CA GLU A 90 -7.93 -6.04 2.47
C GLU A 90 -6.97 -5.35 1.51
N ASP A 91 -7.29 -5.31 0.22
CA ASP A 91 -6.52 -4.60 -0.80
C ASP A 91 -6.41 -3.10 -0.51
N ALA A 92 -7.54 -2.45 -0.23
CA ALA A 92 -7.59 -1.04 0.15
C ALA A 92 -6.76 -0.76 1.43
N LEU A 93 -6.77 -1.68 2.39
CA LEU A 93 -5.96 -1.56 3.61
C LEU A 93 -4.46 -1.63 3.31
N HIS A 94 -4.04 -2.57 2.45
CA HIS A 94 -2.64 -2.70 2.05
C HIS A 94 -2.16 -1.46 1.30
N ALA A 95 -2.93 -0.98 0.31
CA ALA A 95 -2.62 0.25 -0.41
C ALA A 95 -2.53 1.48 0.52
N THR A 96 -3.45 1.59 1.48
CA THR A 96 -3.44 2.69 2.45
C THR A 96 -2.20 2.65 3.35
N LYS A 97 -1.80 1.47 3.83
CA LYS A 97 -0.57 1.32 4.63
C LYS A 97 0.67 1.71 3.83
N ALA A 98 0.79 1.20 2.60
CA ALA A 98 1.90 1.54 1.71
C ALA A 98 1.97 3.06 1.44
N ALA A 99 0.82 3.70 1.22
CA ALA A 99 0.72 5.15 1.02
C ALA A 99 1.15 5.96 2.26
N VAL A 100 0.82 5.49 3.46
CA VAL A 100 1.25 6.13 4.72
C VAL A 100 2.75 5.99 4.93
N GLU A 101 3.35 4.87 4.53
CA GLU A 101 4.78 4.59 4.70
C GLU A 101 5.67 5.40 3.74
N GLU A 102 5.35 5.44 2.47
CA GLU A 102 6.22 6.00 1.41
C GLU A 102 5.57 7.12 0.57
N GLY A 103 4.34 7.51 0.91
CA GLY A 103 3.62 8.55 0.18
C GLY A 103 2.85 8.03 -1.03
N ILE A 104 2.38 8.98 -1.83
CA ILE A 104 1.49 8.74 -2.97
C ILE A 104 2.03 9.34 -4.26
N VAL A 105 1.61 8.76 -5.37
CA VAL A 105 1.87 9.26 -6.73
C VAL A 105 0.54 9.39 -7.50
N PRO A 106 0.51 10.12 -8.64
CA PRO A 106 -0.65 10.12 -9.53
C PRO A 106 -0.98 8.70 -9.97
N GLY A 107 -2.23 8.29 -9.73
CA GLY A 107 -2.69 6.94 -10.01
C GLY A 107 -3.02 6.65 -11.48
N GLY A 108 -3.66 5.52 -11.71
CA GLY A 108 -4.10 5.11 -13.05
C GLY A 108 -2.95 4.85 -14.03
N GLY A 109 -1.76 4.48 -13.55
CA GLY A 109 -0.57 4.27 -14.37
C GLY A 109 0.15 5.57 -14.80
N THR A 110 -0.37 6.74 -14.44
CA THR A 110 0.19 8.05 -14.82
C THR A 110 1.64 8.21 -14.38
N ALA A 111 1.96 7.80 -13.14
CA ALA A 111 3.32 7.89 -12.59
C ALA A 111 4.36 7.18 -13.48
N TYR A 112 4.02 6.00 -14.01
CA TYR A 112 4.91 5.26 -14.92
C TYR A 112 5.20 6.01 -16.20
N LEU A 113 4.19 6.69 -16.79
CA LEU A 113 4.40 7.53 -17.98
C LEU A 113 5.33 8.73 -17.68
N ARG A 114 5.28 9.26 -16.45
CA ARG A 114 6.20 10.36 -16.06
C ARG A 114 7.64 9.89 -15.92
N CYS A 115 7.88 8.61 -15.59
CA CYS A 115 9.21 8.02 -15.52
C CYS A 115 9.89 7.91 -16.91
N LEU A 116 9.14 7.92 -18.02
CA LEU A 116 9.70 7.87 -19.37
C LEU A 116 10.72 8.98 -19.63
N LYS A 117 10.50 10.19 -19.08
CA LYS A 117 11.44 11.32 -19.23
C LYS A 117 12.82 11.00 -18.64
N GLY A 118 12.88 10.25 -17.55
CA GLY A 118 14.14 9.77 -16.97
C GLY A 118 14.88 8.81 -17.91
N LEU A 119 14.15 7.90 -18.55
CA LEU A 119 14.73 6.98 -19.53
C LEU A 119 15.17 7.67 -20.83
N ASP A 120 14.52 8.75 -21.22
CA ASP A 120 14.92 9.55 -22.40
C ASP A 120 16.26 10.28 -22.21
N SER A 121 16.71 10.45 -20.97
CA SER A 121 18.03 11.04 -20.66
C SER A 121 19.20 10.08 -20.90
N LEU A 122 18.94 8.77 -21.03
CA LEU A 122 19.95 7.74 -21.29
C LEU A 122 20.34 7.72 -22.79
N LYS A 123 21.21 8.65 -23.21
CA LYS A 123 21.51 8.86 -24.65
C LYS A 123 22.68 8.04 -25.16
N ASP A 124 23.72 7.84 -24.38
CA ASP A 124 24.99 7.26 -24.84
C ASP A 124 25.13 5.76 -24.47
N LEU A 125 24.09 4.99 -24.78
CA LEU A 125 24.08 3.55 -24.52
C LEU A 125 24.48 2.75 -25.77
N PRO A 126 25.19 1.60 -25.59
CA PRO A 126 25.36 0.61 -26.64
C PRO A 126 24.01 0.14 -27.21
N LEU A 127 23.98 -0.25 -28.48
CA LEU A 127 22.75 -0.61 -29.20
C LEU A 127 21.92 -1.67 -28.44
N GLU A 128 22.56 -2.69 -27.91
CA GLU A 128 21.92 -3.77 -27.17
C GLU A 128 21.23 -3.27 -25.89
N GLN A 129 21.89 -2.37 -25.14
CA GLN A 129 21.30 -1.76 -23.96
C GLN A 129 20.16 -0.80 -24.31
N LYS A 130 20.28 -0.10 -25.46
CA LYS A 130 19.22 0.77 -25.95
C LYS A 130 17.94 0.00 -26.25
N VAL A 131 18.04 -1.19 -26.87
CA VAL A 131 16.90 -2.09 -27.09
C VAL A 131 16.23 -2.46 -25.75
N GLY A 132 17.00 -2.78 -24.70
CA GLY A 132 16.48 -3.04 -23.37
C GLY A 132 15.70 -1.85 -22.77
N VAL A 133 16.26 -0.63 -22.93
CA VAL A 133 15.57 0.60 -22.49
C VAL A 133 14.26 0.82 -23.25
N ASP A 134 14.24 0.55 -24.56
CA ASP A 134 13.02 0.70 -25.37
C ASP A 134 11.94 -0.31 -24.98
N ILE A 135 12.32 -1.54 -24.61
CA ILE A 135 11.40 -2.53 -24.05
C ILE A 135 10.78 -2.02 -22.75
N VAL A 136 11.59 -1.49 -21.83
CA VAL A 136 11.10 -0.93 -20.56
C VAL A 136 10.17 0.26 -20.81
N LYS A 137 10.55 1.17 -21.71
CA LYS A 137 9.67 2.30 -22.10
C LYS A 137 8.31 1.82 -22.57
N ARG A 138 8.29 0.80 -23.42
CA ARG A 138 7.03 0.23 -23.91
C ARG A 138 6.21 -0.38 -22.78
N ALA A 139 6.85 -1.13 -21.88
CA ALA A 139 6.18 -1.75 -20.73
C ALA A 139 5.55 -0.71 -19.79
N LEU A 140 6.19 0.44 -19.57
CA LEU A 140 5.68 1.51 -18.71
C LEU A 140 4.42 2.20 -19.27
N GLU A 141 4.12 2.06 -20.56
CA GLU A 141 2.87 2.54 -21.16
C GLU A 141 1.68 1.61 -20.90
N GLU A 142 1.91 0.32 -20.68
CA GLU A 142 0.86 -0.70 -20.66
C GLU A 142 -0.17 -0.51 -19.54
N PRO A 143 0.16 -0.08 -18.30
CA PRO A 143 -0.85 0.15 -17.27
C PRO A 143 -1.93 1.15 -17.69
N VAL A 144 -1.54 2.31 -18.22
CA VAL A 144 -2.51 3.32 -18.73
C VAL A 144 -3.27 2.77 -19.92
N ARG A 145 -2.59 2.11 -20.85
CA ARG A 145 -3.18 1.52 -22.05
C ARG A 145 -4.26 0.50 -21.69
N GLN A 146 -3.98 -0.38 -20.75
CA GLN A 146 -4.92 -1.40 -20.32
C GLN A 146 -6.13 -0.80 -19.59
N ILE A 147 -5.92 0.19 -18.71
CA ILE A 147 -7.00 0.88 -18.02
C ILE A 147 -7.93 1.58 -19.03
N ALA A 148 -7.36 2.28 -20.00
CA ALA A 148 -8.13 2.94 -21.06
C ALA A 148 -8.91 1.92 -21.90
N ALA A 149 -8.29 0.83 -22.31
CA ALA A 149 -8.94 -0.23 -23.08
C ALA A 149 -10.09 -0.90 -22.29
N ASN A 150 -9.92 -1.14 -21.00
CA ASN A 150 -10.97 -1.68 -20.13
C ASN A 150 -12.18 -0.74 -20.02
N ALA A 151 -11.95 0.57 -20.15
CA ALA A 151 -13.00 1.59 -20.17
C ALA A 151 -13.61 1.81 -21.57
N GLY A 152 -13.14 1.09 -22.60
CA GLY A 152 -13.61 1.23 -23.98
C GLY A 152 -12.94 2.36 -24.77
N ALA A 153 -11.90 3.00 -24.20
CA ALA A 153 -11.14 4.04 -24.88
C ALA A 153 -9.94 3.48 -25.67
N GLU A 154 -9.50 4.21 -26.69
CA GLU A 154 -8.29 3.81 -27.46
C GLU A 154 -7.02 4.10 -26.64
N GLY A 155 -6.38 3.06 -26.12
CA GLY A 155 -5.26 3.16 -25.21
C GLY A 155 -4.06 3.94 -25.78
N SER A 156 -3.81 3.84 -27.08
CA SER A 156 -2.71 4.56 -27.75
C SER A 156 -2.93 6.06 -27.73
N VAL A 157 -4.17 6.48 -27.95
CA VAL A 157 -4.57 7.91 -27.94
C VAL A 157 -4.45 8.47 -26.53
N VAL A 158 -4.94 7.72 -25.53
CA VAL A 158 -4.88 8.11 -24.12
C VAL A 158 -3.43 8.27 -23.67
N VAL A 159 -2.57 7.28 -23.93
CA VAL A 159 -1.13 7.35 -23.61
C VAL A 159 -0.48 8.56 -24.23
N GLY A 160 -0.71 8.80 -25.54
CA GLY A 160 -0.15 9.98 -26.23
C GLY A 160 -0.55 11.27 -25.54
N ARG A 161 -1.83 11.44 -25.26
CA ARG A 161 -2.37 12.67 -24.67
C ARG A 161 -1.88 12.90 -23.23
N VAL A 162 -1.80 11.86 -22.41
CA VAL A 162 -1.24 11.98 -21.05
C VAL A 162 0.25 12.31 -21.09
N ARG A 163 1.03 11.77 -22.04
CA ARG A 163 2.46 12.11 -22.20
C ARG A 163 2.71 13.57 -22.58
N GLU A 164 1.84 14.15 -23.41
CA GLU A 164 1.93 15.54 -23.86
C GLU A 164 1.47 16.54 -22.81
N ASP A 165 0.70 16.11 -21.80
CA ASP A 165 0.23 16.98 -20.76
C ASP A 165 1.40 17.52 -19.92
N LYS A 166 1.44 18.86 -19.79
CA LYS A 166 2.47 19.58 -19.02
C LYS A 166 2.26 19.48 -17.51
N ASN A 167 1.03 19.18 -17.07
CA ASN A 167 0.75 18.93 -15.65
C ASN A 167 1.39 17.60 -15.23
N PRO A 168 2.33 17.56 -14.27
CA PRO A 168 2.95 16.34 -13.81
C PRO A 168 1.93 15.35 -13.21
N ASN A 169 0.81 15.85 -12.68
CA ASN A 169 -0.27 15.07 -12.12
C ASN A 169 -1.42 14.81 -13.12
N GLY A 170 -1.31 15.31 -14.35
CA GLY A 170 -2.32 15.13 -15.39
C GLY A 170 -2.39 13.68 -15.84
N GLY A 171 -3.57 13.10 -15.84
CA GLY A 171 -3.82 11.72 -16.21
C GLY A 171 -5.23 11.53 -16.76
N TYR A 172 -5.61 10.28 -17.02
CA TYR A 172 -6.89 9.90 -17.58
C TYR A 172 -7.78 9.24 -16.52
N ASN A 173 -8.94 9.86 -16.26
CA ASN A 173 -9.99 9.27 -15.42
C ASN A 173 -10.88 8.35 -16.28
N ALA A 174 -10.66 7.06 -16.19
CA ALA A 174 -11.39 6.06 -16.96
C ALA A 174 -12.88 5.93 -16.56
N ALA A 175 -13.29 6.42 -15.39
CA ALA A 175 -14.67 6.38 -14.94
C ALA A 175 -15.53 7.47 -15.61
N THR A 176 -14.95 8.61 -15.99
CA THR A 176 -15.66 9.76 -16.57
C THR A 176 -15.22 10.09 -17.99
N ASP A 177 -14.23 9.36 -18.55
CA ASP A 177 -13.60 9.64 -19.86
C ASP A 177 -13.01 11.05 -19.95
N GLU A 178 -12.38 11.53 -18.87
CA GLU A 178 -11.86 12.89 -18.80
C GLU A 178 -10.34 12.91 -18.48
N TYR A 179 -9.66 13.95 -18.96
CA TYR A 179 -8.26 14.24 -18.60
C TYR A 179 -8.22 15.24 -17.46
N VAL A 180 -7.64 14.83 -16.35
CA VAL A 180 -7.78 15.52 -15.05
C VAL A 180 -6.48 15.54 -14.26
N ASP A 181 -6.42 16.38 -13.22
CA ASP A 181 -5.37 16.28 -12.20
C ASP A 181 -5.73 15.14 -11.25
N MET A 182 -4.97 14.05 -11.36
CA MET A 182 -5.23 12.79 -10.64
C MET A 182 -5.16 12.97 -9.13
N ILE A 183 -4.16 13.74 -8.65
CA ILE A 183 -3.99 13.99 -7.20
C ILE A 183 -5.18 14.78 -6.65
N LYS A 184 -5.63 15.84 -7.36
CA LYS A 184 -6.77 16.65 -6.89
C LYS A 184 -8.06 15.88 -6.83
N LEU A 185 -8.25 14.91 -7.71
CA LEU A 185 -9.46 14.07 -7.72
C LEU A 185 -9.34 12.82 -6.82
N GLY A 186 -8.21 12.64 -6.13
CA GLY A 186 -8.00 11.49 -5.26
C GLY A 186 -7.79 10.17 -6.03
N ILE A 187 -7.41 10.24 -7.30
CA ILE A 187 -7.01 9.08 -8.10
C ILE A 187 -5.51 8.90 -7.90
N ILE A 188 -5.16 8.14 -6.88
CA ILE A 188 -3.79 8.03 -6.36
C ILE A 188 -3.40 6.57 -6.20
N ASP A 189 -2.10 6.30 -6.37
CA ASP A 189 -1.49 5.02 -6.06
C ASP A 189 -0.43 5.18 -4.97
N PRO A 190 -0.15 4.17 -4.14
CA PRO A 190 0.98 4.21 -3.22
C PRO A 190 2.29 4.22 -4.00
N THR A 191 3.30 4.93 -3.49
CA THR A 191 4.64 4.93 -4.09
C THR A 191 5.30 3.57 -3.96
N LYS A 192 5.06 2.90 -2.82
CA LYS A 192 5.49 1.52 -2.58
C LYS A 192 4.45 0.56 -3.17
N VAL A 193 4.88 -0.19 -4.15
CA VAL A 193 4.08 -1.27 -4.77
C VAL A 193 4.73 -2.62 -4.48
#